data_cd0b2c4d8559cc8f9b3b580eaec73efc
#
_entry.id   cd0b2c4d8559cc8f9b3b580eaec73efc
#
_cell.length_a   1.000
_cell.length_b   1.000
_cell.length_c   1.000
_cell.angle_alpha   90.00
_cell.angle_beta   90.00
_cell.angle_gamma   90.00
#
_symmetry.space_group_name_H-M   'P 1'
#
loop_
_entity.id
_entity.type
_entity.pdbx_description
1 polymer ?
#
loop_
_entity_poly.entity_id
_entity_poly.type
_entity_poly.pdbx_seq_one_letter_code
_entity_poly.pdbx_strand_id
1 'polypeptide(L)'
;MKNKKWISLTAAVVMAVTTLPMIVVAAKKDVAEEKLTEVTLNEVAHSIFYAPQYVAIEEGYFAEEGLDLTLVTGFGADKTMTAVISGEADIGFMGAEASIYAYQEGATDPVVNFAQLTQRAGNFLVAREQMADFKWEDLKGKKVLGGRKGGMPEMVFEYILRKNGLDPQKDLAIDQSIDFGSTAAAFTGDDYAEFTVEFEPSATLLEKENAGFVVASLGVDSGYVPYTSYSAKTSYIDKNPQIIQKFTNALQKGMEYVQNHSPEEIAQVIAPQFAETDLDTITTIVKRYHDQDTWKSDLIFEKESFELLEDILEEAGELKERVEYKNLVNTEYARKAVEK
;
A
#
# COMPACT_ATOMS: atom_id res chain seq x y z
N MET A 1 -18.97 98.44 -35.27
CA MET A 1 -20.32 98.61 -34.64
C MET A 1 -20.40 97.59 -33.50
N LYS A 2 -20.34 98.18 -32.29
CA LYS A 2 -21.36 98.10 -31.24
C LYS A 2 -21.82 96.64 -30.94
N ASN A 3 -21.75 96.06 -29.74
CA ASN A 3 -22.07 96.64 -28.43
C ASN A 3 -21.44 95.84 -27.29
N LYS A 4 -21.09 96.58 -26.23
CA LYS A 4 -20.85 96.14 -24.86
C LYS A 4 -22.08 95.49 -24.21
N LYS A 5 -21.87 94.55 -23.23
CA LYS A 5 -22.54 94.55 -21.91
C LYS A 5 -21.78 93.52 -21.05
N TRP A 6 -21.23 93.90 -20.08
CA TRP A 6 -21.24 94.12 -18.64
C TRP A 6 -21.97 93.09 -17.83
N ILE A 7 -21.23 92.62 -16.80
CA ILE A 7 -21.55 92.32 -15.37
C ILE A 7 -21.97 90.84 -15.13
N SER A 8 -21.48 90.23 -14.17
CA SER A 8 -21.36 90.49 -12.73
C SER A 8 -20.44 89.46 -12.04
N LEU A 9 -19.68 90.00 -11.07
CA LEU A 9 -18.85 89.20 -10.13
C LEU A 9 -19.76 88.57 -9.06
N THR A 10 -19.73 87.31 -8.88
CA THR A 10 -20.17 86.63 -7.64
C THR A 10 -19.11 85.64 -7.21
N ALA A 11 -18.46 85.94 -6.10
CA ALA A 11 -17.49 85.10 -5.46
C ALA A 11 -18.22 83.91 -4.78
N ALA A 12 -17.94 82.71 -5.21
CA ALA A 12 -18.33 81.54 -4.50
C ALA A 12 -17.06 80.89 -3.91
N VAL A 13 -16.94 80.98 -2.59
CA VAL A 13 -15.92 80.24 -1.81
C VAL A 13 -16.24 78.79 -1.92
N VAL A 14 -15.42 78.03 -2.64
CA VAL A 14 -15.47 76.59 -2.64
C VAL A 14 -14.44 76.10 -1.62
N MET A 15 -14.92 75.59 -0.47
CA MET A 15 -14.12 74.83 0.45
C MET A 15 -13.70 73.48 -0.23
N ALA A 16 -12.45 73.34 -0.59
CA ALA A 16 -11.88 72.07 -1.03
C ALA A 16 -11.69 71.19 0.19
N VAL A 17 -12.60 70.25 0.36
CA VAL A 17 -12.40 69.11 1.28
C VAL A 17 -11.42 68.13 0.60
N THR A 18 -10.16 68.16 1.01
CA THR A 18 -9.16 67.18 0.60
C THR A 18 -9.40 65.92 1.36
N THR A 19 -10.12 64.95 0.74
CA THR A 19 -10.15 63.54 1.20
C THR A 19 -8.84 62.89 0.80
N LEU A 20 -7.92 62.69 1.75
CA LEU A 20 -6.80 61.78 1.57
C LEU A 20 -7.35 60.36 1.38
N PRO A 21 -6.95 59.61 0.34
CA PRO A 21 -7.22 58.20 0.28
C PRO A 21 -6.36 57.50 1.34
N MET A 22 -7.02 56.90 2.33
CA MET A 22 -6.39 56.00 3.28
C MET A 22 -5.98 54.75 2.49
N ILE A 23 -4.71 54.64 2.10
CA ILE A 23 -4.16 53.44 1.51
C ILE A 23 -4.09 52.41 2.64
N VAL A 24 -5.08 51.50 2.70
CA VAL A 24 -5.00 50.27 3.49
C VAL A 24 -4.00 49.40 2.78
N VAL A 25 -2.75 49.46 3.22
CA VAL A 25 -1.75 48.42 2.88
C VAL A 25 -2.20 47.17 3.62
N ALA A 26 -2.94 46.32 2.93
CA ALA A 26 -3.14 44.95 3.38
C ALA A 26 -1.75 44.30 3.40
N ALA A 27 -1.17 44.13 4.57
CA ALA A 27 -0.01 43.31 4.75
C ALA A 27 -0.41 41.89 4.27
N LYS A 28 0.04 41.51 3.07
CA LYS A 28 0.13 40.12 2.70
C LYS A 28 1.05 39.49 3.76
N LYS A 29 0.45 38.73 4.66
CA LYS A 29 1.19 37.78 5.46
C LYS A 29 1.83 36.86 4.42
N ASP A 30 3.13 36.98 4.19
CA ASP A 30 3.92 35.94 3.55
C ASP A 30 3.76 34.71 4.46
N VAL A 31 2.83 33.85 4.11
CA VAL A 31 2.81 32.47 4.61
C VAL A 31 4.05 31.88 3.96
N ALA A 32 5.16 31.83 4.70
CA ALA A 32 6.29 31.02 4.28
C ALA A 32 5.71 29.65 3.95
N GLU A 33 5.84 29.19 2.72
CA GLU A 33 5.57 27.81 2.36
C GLU A 33 6.41 26.96 3.32
N GLU A 34 5.74 26.29 4.24
CA GLU A 34 6.41 25.42 5.20
C GLU A 34 7.04 24.31 4.36
N LYS A 35 8.38 24.27 4.32
CA LYS A 35 9.09 23.29 3.50
C LYS A 35 8.74 21.90 4.00
N LEU A 36 8.12 21.11 3.12
CA LEU A 36 7.79 19.71 3.42
C LEU A 36 9.06 18.92 3.73
N THR A 37 8.93 17.93 4.61
CA THR A 37 10.02 17.01 4.94
C THR A 37 10.04 15.87 3.94
N GLU A 38 11.15 15.71 3.24
CA GLU A 38 11.35 14.64 2.27
C GLU A 38 11.38 13.27 2.99
N VAL A 39 10.64 12.29 2.46
CA VAL A 39 10.61 10.89 2.95
C VAL A 39 10.62 9.96 1.76
N THR A 40 11.55 9.02 1.73
CA THR A 40 11.60 7.98 0.69
C THR A 40 10.97 6.69 1.20
N LEU A 41 9.88 6.29 0.54
CA LEU A 41 9.20 5.01 0.76
C LEU A 41 9.57 4.04 -0.37
N ASN A 42 10.11 2.88 -0.01
CA ASN A 42 10.32 1.78 -0.97
C ASN A 42 9.22 0.73 -0.77
N GLU A 43 8.39 0.52 -1.78
CA GLU A 43 7.33 -0.49 -1.78
C GLU A 43 7.77 -1.77 -2.51
N VAL A 44 7.33 -2.92 -2.03
CA VAL A 44 7.68 -4.25 -2.57
C VAL A 44 7.20 -4.45 -4.01
N ALA A 45 6.06 -3.89 -4.35
CA ALA A 45 5.42 -3.94 -5.66
C ALA A 45 4.46 -2.77 -5.81
N HIS A 46 4.27 -2.29 -7.04
CA HIS A 46 3.24 -1.30 -7.36
C HIS A 46 1.93 -2.04 -7.68
N SER A 47 0.98 -2.05 -6.74
CA SER A 47 -0.22 -2.91 -6.84
C SER A 47 -1.44 -2.26 -6.22
N ILE A 48 -2.60 -2.39 -6.88
CA ILE A 48 -3.91 -1.95 -6.37
C ILE A 48 -4.24 -2.60 -5.01
N PHE A 49 -3.57 -3.68 -4.66
CA PHE A 49 -3.61 -4.30 -3.34
C PHE A 49 -3.29 -3.31 -2.19
N TYR A 50 -2.58 -2.25 -2.50
CA TYR A 50 -2.17 -1.21 -1.56
C TYR A 50 -2.97 0.09 -1.71
N ALA A 51 -4.23 0.00 -2.18
CA ALA A 51 -5.09 1.15 -2.45
C ALA A 51 -5.11 2.22 -1.34
N PRO A 52 -5.15 1.91 -0.02
CA PRO A 52 -5.10 2.94 1.02
C PRO A 52 -3.86 3.83 0.97
N GLN A 53 -2.69 3.27 0.60
CA GLN A 53 -1.46 4.03 0.40
C GLN A 53 -1.60 5.04 -0.74
N TYR A 54 -2.14 4.58 -1.87
CA TYR A 54 -2.30 5.44 -3.05
C TYR A 54 -3.40 6.49 -2.85
N VAL A 55 -4.47 6.17 -2.12
CA VAL A 55 -5.43 7.16 -1.66
C VAL A 55 -4.74 8.24 -0.82
N ALA A 56 -3.89 7.85 0.13
CA ALA A 56 -3.17 8.82 0.95
C ALA A 56 -2.22 9.72 0.14
N ILE A 57 -1.68 9.20 -0.97
CA ILE A 57 -0.85 9.97 -1.91
C ILE A 57 -1.71 10.92 -2.73
N GLU A 58 -2.74 10.42 -3.42
CA GLU A 58 -3.55 11.19 -4.37
C GLU A 58 -4.44 12.24 -3.69
N GLU A 59 -4.97 11.95 -2.50
CA GLU A 59 -5.71 12.90 -1.67
C GLU A 59 -4.79 13.91 -0.94
N GLY A 60 -3.47 13.76 -1.06
CA GLY A 60 -2.49 14.68 -0.50
C GLY A 60 -2.31 14.61 1.01
N TYR A 61 -2.72 13.52 1.67
CA TYR A 61 -2.66 13.40 3.13
C TYR A 61 -1.23 13.44 3.69
N PHE A 62 -0.23 12.99 2.91
CA PHE A 62 1.18 13.14 3.30
C PHE A 62 1.60 14.63 3.30
N ALA A 63 1.20 15.39 2.30
CA ALA A 63 1.48 16.82 2.22
C ALA A 63 0.77 17.61 3.34
N GLU A 64 -0.47 17.23 3.69
CA GLU A 64 -1.19 17.81 4.84
C GLU A 64 -0.46 17.58 6.17
N GLU A 65 0.20 16.44 6.34
CA GLU A 65 1.05 16.16 7.50
C GLU A 65 2.46 16.78 7.37
N GLY A 66 2.74 17.53 6.29
CA GLY A 66 4.01 18.21 6.07
C GLY A 66 5.13 17.31 5.54
N LEU A 67 4.77 16.24 4.83
CA LEU A 67 5.71 15.29 4.22
C LEU A 67 5.68 15.41 2.68
N ASP A 68 6.86 15.37 2.07
CA ASP A 68 7.05 15.20 0.63
C ASP A 68 7.50 13.77 0.37
N LEU A 69 6.58 12.93 -0.12
CA LEU A 69 6.80 11.50 -0.26
C LEU A 69 7.37 11.16 -1.64
N THR A 70 8.54 10.54 -1.65
CA THR A 70 9.09 9.89 -2.84
C THR A 70 8.81 8.40 -2.77
N LEU A 71 8.00 7.88 -3.70
CA LEU A 71 7.69 6.46 -3.81
C LEU A 71 8.63 5.78 -4.80
N VAL A 72 9.24 4.66 -4.39
CA VAL A 72 10.13 3.82 -5.21
C VAL A 72 9.66 2.38 -5.13
N THR A 73 9.54 1.69 -6.27
CA THR A 73 9.19 0.27 -6.29
C THR A 73 10.45 -0.60 -6.30
N GLY A 74 10.57 -1.48 -5.31
CA GLY A 74 11.73 -2.36 -5.12
C GLY A 74 11.69 -3.66 -5.93
N PHE A 75 10.50 -4.10 -6.36
CA PHE A 75 10.29 -5.38 -7.07
C PHE A 75 10.79 -6.60 -6.28
N GLY A 76 10.48 -6.67 -4.99
CA GLY A 76 10.77 -7.78 -4.10
C GLY A 76 11.07 -7.34 -2.67
N ALA A 77 10.65 -8.14 -1.69
CA ALA A 77 10.84 -7.83 -0.28
C ALA A 77 12.32 -7.77 0.14
N ASP A 78 13.15 -8.60 -0.45
CA ASP A 78 14.60 -8.60 -0.26
C ASP A 78 15.27 -7.31 -0.76
N LYS A 79 14.81 -6.76 -1.90
CA LYS A 79 15.32 -5.50 -2.44
C LYS A 79 14.84 -4.30 -1.62
N THR A 80 13.55 -4.31 -1.23
CA THR A 80 12.98 -3.29 -0.35
C THR A 80 13.68 -3.28 1.01
N MET A 81 13.91 -4.44 1.62
CA MET A 81 14.66 -4.56 2.87
C MET A 81 16.10 -4.04 2.70
N THR A 82 16.76 -4.38 1.59
CA THR A 82 18.10 -3.88 1.28
C THR A 82 18.13 -2.36 1.19
N ALA A 83 17.15 -1.73 0.52
CA ALA A 83 17.06 -0.28 0.42
C ALA A 83 16.91 0.39 1.80
N VAL A 84 16.13 -0.20 2.71
CA VAL A 84 15.98 0.30 4.09
C VAL A 84 17.27 0.14 4.88
N ILE A 85 17.89 -1.03 4.83
CA ILE A 85 19.14 -1.29 5.58
C ILE A 85 20.27 -0.38 5.08
N SER A 86 20.42 -0.19 3.76
CA SER A 86 21.43 0.67 3.17
C SER A 86 21.18 2.16 3.44
N GLY A 87 19.94 2.56 3.73
CA GLY A 87 19.52 3.94 3.89
C GLY A 87 19.21 4.65 2.57
N GLU A 88 19.00 3.90 1.49
CA GLU A 88 18.44 4.40 0.23
C GLU A 88 16.95 4.71 0.36
N ALA A 89 16.26 4.05 1.28
CA ALA A 89 14.91 4.35 1.69
C ALA A 89 14.83 4.57 3.20
N ASP A 90 13.99 5.51 3.62
CA ASP A 90 13.69 5.79 5.02
C ASP A 90 12.72 4.76 5.60
N ILE A 91 11.74 4.38 4.79
CA ILE A 91 10.66 3.46 5.14
C ILE A 91 10.56 2.38 4.04
N GLY A 92 10.39 1.14 4.46
CA GLY A 92 10.07 0.01 3.57
C GLY A 92 8.63 -0.43 3.77
N PHE A 93 7.98 -0.81 2.67
CA PHE A 93 6.65 -1.41 2.68
C PHE A 93 6.70 -2.76 1.98
N MET A 94 6.58 -3.84 2.76
CA MET A 94 6.79 -5.20 2.27
C MET A 94 6.12 -6.22 3.19
N GLY A 95 6.26 -7.50 2.86
CA GLY A 95 5.85 -8.58 3.73
C GLY A 95 6.55 -8.51 5.09
N ALA A 96 5.79 -8.72 6.17
CA ALA A 96 6.30 -8.56 7.54
C ALA A 96 7.38 -9.59 7.91
N GLU A 97 7.45 -10.72 7.19
CA GLU A 97 8.48 -11.76 7.34
C GLU A 97 9.89 -11.24 7.09
N ALA A 98 10.04 -10.24 6.22
CA ALA A 98 11.34 -9.70 5.86
C ALA A 98 12.09 -9.12 7.08
N SER A 99 11.37 -8.52 8.04
CA SER A 99 11.97 -8.03 9.28
C SER A 99 12.48 -9.15 10.18
N ILE A 100 11.77 -10.30 10.20
CA ILE A 100 12.19 -11.51 10.94
C ILE A 100 13.47 -12.07 10.32
N TYR A 101 13.52 -12.20 8.99
CA TYR A 101 14.72 -12.69 8.30
C TYR A 101 15.94 -11.80 8.54
N ALA A 102 15.78 -10.48 8.37
CA ALA A 102 16.86 -9.53 8.61
C ALA A 102 17.37 -9.59 10.06
N TYR A 103 16.47 -9.74 11.03
CA TYR A 103 16.82 -9.87 12.45
C TYR A 103 17.61 -11.17 12.71
N GLN A 104 17.17 -12.29 12.15
CA GLN A 104 17.82 -13.58 12.29
C GLN A 104 19.18 -13.67 11.59
N GLU A 105 19.43 -12.86 10.57
CA GLU A 105 20.74 -12.71 9.94
C GLU A 105 21.68 -11.79 10.74
N GLY A 106 21.25 -11.28 11.91
CA GLY A 106 22.09 -10.54 12.84
C GLY A 106 22.15 -9.05 12.58
N ALA A 107 21.07 -8.46 12.07
CA ALA A 107 20.98 -7.01 11.90
C ALA A 107 21.28 -6.27 13.22
N THR A 108 22.30 -5.42 13.23
CA THR A 108 22.69 -4.65 14.41
C THR A 108 21.78 -3.44 14.66
N ASP A 109 21.06 -3.00 13.64
CA ASP A 109 20.04 -1.97 13.69
C ASP A 109 18.75 -2.58 13.10
N PRO A 110 17.92 -3.24 13.93
CA PRO A 110 16.75 -3.97 13.47
C PRO A 110 15.77 -3.07 12.70
N VAL A 111 15.16 -3.65 11.66
CA VAL A 111 14.07 -3.02 10.93
C VAL A 111 12.76 -3.43 11.60
N VAL A 112 12.06 -2.45 12.18
CA VAL A 112 10.89 -2.62 13.03
C VAL A 112 9.64 -2.23 12.27
N ASN A 113 8.60 -3.07 12.34
CA ASN A 113 7.29 -2.80 11.78
C ASN A 113 6.53 -1.83 12.68
N PHE A 114 5.98 -0.75 12.12
CA PHE A 114 5.26 0.27 12.90
C PHE A 114 3.80 0.47 12.45
N ALA A 115 3.43 -0.07 11.28
CA ALA A 115 2.07 0.01 10.75
C ALA A 115 1.78 -1.19 9.82
N GLN A 116 0.63 -1.84 10.00
CA GLN A 116 0.16 -2.92 9.14
C GLN A 116 -0.96 -2.43 8.23
N LEU A 117 -0.83 -2.60 6.90
CA LEU A 117 -1.85 -2.15 5.95
C LEU A 117 -2.87 -3.26 5.62
N THR A 118 -2.38 -4.45 5.27
CA THR A 118 -3.22 -5.54 4.77
C THR A 118 -3.31 -6.67 5.80
N GLN A 119 -4.51 -7.23 5.93
CA GLN A 119 -4.81 -8.31 6.87
C GLN A 119 -5.22 -9.62 6.19
N ARG A 120 -5.15 -9.67 4.87
CA ARG A 120 -5.40 -10.87 4.06
C ARG A 120 -4.40 -10.95 2.92
N ALA A 121 -4.22 -12.14 2.37
CA ALA A 121 -3.43 -12.31 1.17
C ALA A 121 -4.07 -11.57 -0.03
N GLY A 122 -3.24 -11.00 -0.89
CA GLY A 122 -3.69 -10.23 -2.05
C GLY A 122 -3.72 -11.02 -3.36
N ASN A 123 -3.42 -12.30 -3.32
CA ASN A 123 -3.31 -13.15 -4.48
C ASN A 123 -4.48 -14.12 -4.63
N PHE A 124 -4.63 -14.60 -5.86
CA PHE A 124 -5.71 -15.47 -6.31
C PHE A 124 -5.12 -16.71 -6.95
N LEU A 125 -5.82 -17.83 -6.80
CA LEU A 125 -5.53 -19.02 -7.58
C LEU A 125 -6.29 -18.93 -8.90
N VAL A 126 -5.55 -19.01 -10.00
CA VAL A 126 -6.08 -18.96 -11.37
C VAL A 126 -5.89 -20.34 -11.99
N ALA A 127 -6.97 -20.91 -12.51
CA ALA A 127 -6.95 -22.16 -13.25
C ALA A 127 -6.92 -21.88 -14.77
N ARG A 128 -6.34 -22.80 -15.53
CA ARG A 128 -6.34 -22.74 -17.01
C ARG A 128 -7.71 -22.97 -17.60
N GLU A 129 -8.53 -23.79 -16.92
CA GLU A 129 -9.90 -24.10 -17.32
C GLU A 129 -10.91 -23.58 -16.30
N GLN A 130 -12.11 -23.26 -16.75
CA GLN A 130 -13.18 -22.81 -15.86
C GLN A 130 -13.63 -23.95 -14.93
N MET A 131 -13.69 -23.70 -13.63
CA MET A 131 -14.13 -24.63 -12.60
C MET A 131 -15.26 -24.00 -11.79
N ALA A 132 -16.49 -24.55 -11.92
CA ALA A 132 -17.67 -23.99 -11.24
C ALA A 132 -17.68 -24.26 -9.72
N ASP A 133 -17.11 -25.38 -9.28
CA ASP A 133 -17.12 -25.85 -7.89
C ASP A 133 -15.71 -26.28 -7.46
N PHE A 134 -14.73 -25.36 -7.60
CA PHE A 134 -13.35 -25.63 -7.20
C PHE A 134 -13.25 -26.03 -5.73
N LYS A 135 -12.44 -27.04 -5.46
CA LYS A 135 -12.02 -27.46 -4.12
C LYS A 135 -10.51 -27.60 -4.08
N TRP A 136 -9.92 -27.33 -2.93
CA TRP A 136 -8.46 -27.41 -2.76
C TRP A 136 -7.90 -28.81 -3.09
N GLU A 137 -8.71 -29.88 -2.87
CA GLU A 137 -8.34 -31.24 -3.24
C GLU A 137 -8.17 -31.47 -4.75
N ASP A 138 -8.72 -30.60 -5.59
CA ASP A 138 -8.56 -30.67 -7.05
C ASP A 138 -7.12 -30.37 -7.49
N LEU A 139 -6.30 -29.81 -6.59
CA LEU A 139 -4.88 -29.59 -6.84
C LEU A 139 -4.02 -30.87 -6.72
N LYS A 140 -4.56 -31.99 -6.23
CA LYS A 140 -3.80 -33.24 -6.14
C LYS A 140 -3.28 -33.70 -7.49
N GLY A 141 -1.96 -33.91 -7.57
CA GLY A 141 -1.28 -34.32 -8.80
C GLY A 141 -1.11 -33.22 -9.83
N LYS A 142 -1.52 -31.97 -9.51
CA LYS A 142 -1.45 -30.82 -10.41
C LYS A 142 -0.13 -30.07 -10.27
N LYS A 143 0.14 -29.23 -11.26
CA LYS A 143 1.26 -28.31 -11.29
C LYS A 143 0.78 -26.87 -11.13
N VAL A 144 1.40 -26.16 -10.20
CA VAL A 144 1.04 -24.78 -9.85
C VAL A 144 2.27 -23.89 -9.94
N LEU A 145 2.18 -22.77 -10.62
CA LEU A 145 3.17 -21.70 -10.51
C LEU A 145 2.92 -20.97 -9.20
N GLY A 146 3.75 -21.22 -8.18
CA GLY A 146 3.50 -20.76 -6.81
C GLY A 146 4.23 -19.46 -6.43
N GLY A 147 5.13 -18.99 -7.31
CA GLY A 147 6.02 -17.87 -7.02
C GLY A 147 7.23 -18.26 -6.16
N ARG A 148 8.08 -17.29 -5.84
CA ARG A 148 9.38 -17.50 -5.19
C ARG A 148 9.23 -18.06 -3.77
N LYS A 149 10.01 -19.11 -3.48
CA LYS A 149 10.09 -19.76 -2.16
C LYS A 149 10.45 -18.74 -1.04
N GLY A 150 9.78 -18.88 0.11
CA GLY A 150 10.03 -18.09 1.32
C GLY A 150 9.47 -16.65 1.27
N GLY A 151 8.71 -16.30 0.23
CA GLY A 151 7.93 -15.07 0.20
C GLY A 151 6.52 -15.29 0.76
N MET A 152 5.90 -14.25 1.33
CA MET A 152 4.53 -14.36 1.88
C MET A 152 3.51 -15.00 0.92
N PRO A 153 3.51 -14.67 -0.39
CA PRO A 153 2.56 -15.29 -1.32
C PRO A 153 2.64 -16.80 -1.36
N GLU A 154 3.85 -17.34 -1.46
CA GLU A 154 4.09 -18.76 -1.54
C GLU A 154 3.81 -19.47 -0.21
N MET A 155 4.29 -18.89 0.90
CA MET A 155 4.09 -19.48 2.24
C MET A 155 2.62 -19.49 2.64
N VAL A 156 1.84 -18.45 2.31
CA VAL A 156 0.39 -18.43 2.56
C VAL A 156 -0.33 -19.43 1.67
N PHE A 157 0.10 -19.63 0.42
CA PHE A 157 -0.45 -20.68 -0.44
C PHE A 157 -0.21 -22.06 0.19
N GLU A 158 1.00 -22.40 0.63
CA GLU A 158 1.30 -23.64 1.32
C GLU A 158 0.51 -23.80 2.64
N TYR A 159 0.36 -22.70 3.42
CA TYR A 159 -0.45 -22.70 4.62
C TYR A 159 -1.91 -23.07 4.33
N ILE A 160 -2.51 -22.52 3.27
CA ILE A 160 -3.87 -22.86 2.83
C ILE A 160 -3.95 -24.35 2.42
N LEU A 161 -2.96 -24.87 1.68
CA LEU A 161 -2.91 -26.28 1.31
C LEU A 161 -2.94 -27.19 2.54
N ARG A 162 -2.06 -26.92 3.52
CA ARG A 162 -2.01 -27.69 4.78
C ARG A 162 -3.34 -27.60 5.55
N LYS A 163 -3.93 -26.42 5.64
CA LYS A 163 -5.22 -26.19 6.28
C LYS A 163 -6.36 -27.00 5.64
N ASN A 164 -6.24 -27.30 4.34
CA ASN A 164 -7.17 -28.14 3.58
C ASN A 164 -6.71 -29.61 3.48
N GLY A 165 -5.74 -30.04 4.29
CA GLY A 165 -5.29 -31.43 4.36
C GLY A 165 -4.41 -31.89 3.21
N LEU A 166 -3.81 -30.97 2.47
CA LEU A 166 -2.84 -31.22 1.41
C LEU A 166 -1.41 -31.02 1.90
N ASP A 167 -0.53 -31.95 1.54
CA ASP A 167 0.91 -31.82 1.75
C ASP A 167 1.53 -31.11 0.54
N PRO A 168 2.01 -29.83 0.69
CA PRO A 168 2.56 -29.07 -0.44
C PRO A 168 3.75 -29.73 -1.13
N GLN A 169 4.46 -30.62 -0.42
CA GLN A 169 5.66 -31.29 -0.92
C GLN A 169 5.37 -32.63 -1.61
N LYS A 170 4.15 -33.17 -1.46
CA LYS A 170 3.81 -34.55 -1.93
C LYS A 170 2.59 -34.59 -2.83
N ASP A 171 1.56 -33.78 -2.52
CA ASP A 171 0.26 -33.89 -3.16
C ASP A 171 0.17 -33.15 -4.50
N LEU A 172 1.06 -32.18 -4.75
CA LEU A 172 1.09 -31.38 -5.98
C LEU A 172 2.53 -30.96 -6.31
N ALA A 173 2.75 -30.40 -7.48
CA ALA A 173 4.04 -29.82 -7.88
C ALA A 173 3.96 -28.29 -7.88
N ILE A 174 4.61 -27.64 -6.92
CA ILE A 174 4.68 -26.17 -6.86
C ILE A 174 5.99 -25.73 -7.50
N ASP A 175 5.91 -24.97 -8.60
CA ASP A 175 7.08 -24.32 -9.18
C ASP A 175 7.36 -22.99 -8.46
N GLN A 176 8.48 -22.95 -7.77
CA GLN A 176 8.94 -21.80 -6.98
C GLN A 176 10.11 -21.05 -7.65
N SER A 177 10.41 -21.39 -8.91
CA SER A 177 11.57 -20.84 -9.64
C SER A 177 11.26 -19.54 -10.39
N ILE A 178 9.97 -19.19 -10.54
CA ILE A 178 9.51 -18.03 -11.32
C ILE A 178 9.14 -16.89 -10.38
N ASP A 179 9.72 -15.72 -10.62
CA ASP A 179 9.39 -14.51 -9.88
C ASP A 179 7.95 -14.06 -10.15
N PHE A 180 7.29 -13.48 -9.14
CA PHE A 180 5.89 -13.07 -9.17
C PHE A 180 5.50 -12.22 -10.38
N GLY A 181 6.35 -11.29 -10.79
CA GLY A 181 6.10 -10.44 -11.96
C GLY A 181 6.12 -11.17 -13.31
N SER A 182 6.45 -12.46 -13.33
CA SER A 182 6.58 -13.29 -14.54
C SER A 182 5.66 -14.51 -14.56
N THR A 183 4.92 -14.77 -13.49
CA THR A 183 4.06 -15.98 -13.39
C THR A 183 2.95 -15.99 -14.42
N ALA A 184 2.24 -14.87 -14.63
CA ALA A 184 1.19 -14.76 -15.64
C ALA A 184 1.72 -14.98 -17.07
N ALA A 185 2.88 -14.40 -17.40
CA ALA A 185 3.52 -14.61 -18.70
C ALA A 185 3.98 -16.05 -18.90
N ALA A 186 4.53 -16.68 -17.86
CA ALA A 186 4.89 -18.10 -17.91
C ALA A 186 3.64 -18.99 -18.04
N PHE A 187 2.57 -18.66 -17.34
CA PHE A 187 1.30 -19.39 -17.42
C PHE A 187 0.69 -19.32 -18.81
N THR A 188 0.69 -18.15 -19.46
CA THR A 188 0.12 -18.00 -20.81
C THR A 188 1.03 -18.52 -21.93
N GLY A 189 2.36 -18.49 -21.70
CA GLY A 189 3.36 -18.85 -22.72
C GLY A 189 3.60 -20.34 -22.88
N ASP A 190 3.21 -21.19 -21.93
CA ASP A 190 3.49 -22.63 -21.92
C ASP A 190 2.33 -23.40 -21.25
N ASP A 191 1.95 -24.57 -21.77
CA ASP A 191 0.99 -25.50 -21.15
C ASP A 191 1.62 -26.29 -20.00
N TYR A 192 2.58 -25.68 -19.33
CA TYR A 192 3.40 -26.29 -18.32
C TYR A 192 2.70 -26.48 -16.97
N ALA A 193 1.79 -25.58 -16.59
CA ALA A 193 1.06 -25.62 -15.34
C ALA A 193 -0.44 -25.49 -15.54
N GLU A 194 -1.23 -26.22 -14.74
CA GLU A 194 -2.68 -26.12 -14.77
C GLU A 194 -3.20 -24.95 -13.94
N PHE A 195 -2.41 -24.48 -12.97
CA PHE A 195 -2.75 -23.38 -12.08
C PHE A 195 -1.58 -22.40 -11.91
N THR A 196 -1.93 -21.17 -11.58
CA THR A 196 -0.95 -20.15 -11.19
C THR A 196 -1.50 -19.31 -10.03
N VAL A 197 -0.62 -18.85 -9.17
CA VAL A 197 -0.92 -17.91 -8.09
C VAL A 197 -0.58 -16.50 -8.58
N GLU A 198 -1.61 -15.64 -8.70
CA GLU A 198 -1.46 -14.33 -9.28
C GLU A 198 -1.93 -13.22 -8.36
N PHE A 199 -1.26 -12.06 -8.44
CA PHE A 199 -1.78 -10.81 -7.91
C PHE A 199 -2.63 -10.09 -8.96
N GLU A 200 -3.34 -9.06 -8.53
CA GLU A 200 -3.96 -8.11 -9.42
C GLU A 200 -2.94 -7.04 -9.89
N PRO A 201 -2.99 -6.58 -11.13
CA PRO A 201 -4.06 -6.80 -12.13
C PRO A 201 -3.97 -8.12 -12.93
N SER A 202 -2.92 -8.92 -12.78
CA SER A 202 -2.67 -10.11 -13.61
C SER A 202 -3.82 -11.10 -13.58
N ALA A 203 -4.40 -11.37 -12.39
CA ALA A 203 -5.54 -12.29 -12.27
C ALA A 203 -6.75 -11.83 -13.11
N THR A 204 -7.13 -10.56 -12.98
CA THR A 204 -8.24 -9.98 -13.77
C THR A 204 -7.91 -9.93 -15.27
N LEU A 205 -6.68 -9.65 -15.66
CA LEU A 205 -6.29 -9.63 -17.08
C LEU A 205 -6.35 -11.02 -17.70
N LEU A 206 -5.89 -12.06 -17.01
CA LEU A 206 -6.03 -13.45 -17.47
C LEU A 206 -7.49 -13.82 -17.70
N GLU A 207 -8.42 -13.38 -16.85
CA GLU A 207 -9.85 -13.61 -17.05
C GLU A 207 -10.39 -12.83 -18.27
N LYS A 208 -10.05 -11.55 -18.42
CA LYS A 208 -10.48 -10.73 -19.56
C LYS A 208 -10.01 -11.30 -20.91
N GLU A 209 -8.82 -11.88 -20.93
CA GLU A 209 -8.22 -12.52 -22.11
C GLU A 209 -8.70 -13.94 -22.34
N ASN A 210 -9.51 -14.50 -21.44
CA ASN A 210 -9.91 -15.91 -21.40
C ASN A 210 -8.69 -16.87 -21.40
N ALA A 211 -7.58 -16.43 -20.84
CA ALA A 211 -6.34 -17.19 -20.69
C ALA A 211 -6.27 -17.94 -19.36
N GLY A 212 -7.12 -17.58 -18.40
CA GLY A 212 -7.26 -18.20 -17.10
C GLY A 212 -8.54 -17.77 -16.39
N PHE A 213 -8.90 -18.46 -15.32
CA PHE A 213 -10.11 -18.23 -14.55
C PHE A 213 -9.76 -18.21 -13.05
N VAL A 214 -10.13 -17.16 -12.34
CA VAL A 214 -9.98 -17.11 -10.89
C VAL A 214 -10.91 -18.14 -10.25
N VAL A 215 -10.34 -19.10 -9.52
CA VAL A 215 -11.09 -20.19 -8.88
C VAL A 215 -11.11 -20.08 -7.36
N ALA A 216 -10.14 -19.39 -6.76
CA ALA A 216 -10.11 -19.14 -5.32
C ALA A 216 -9.39 -17.82 -4.98
N SER A 217 -9.81 -17.20 -3.89
CA SER A 217 -9.08 -16.07 -3.27
C SER A 217 -8.23 -16.62 -2.12
N LEU A 218 -6.91 -16.48 -2.22
CA LEU A 218 -6.03 -16.85 -1.11
C LEU A 218 -6.33 -15.97 0.12
N GLY A 219 -6.77 -14.74 -0.08
CA GLY A 219 -7.15 -13.84 1.01
C GLY A 219 -8.35 -14.29 1.80
N VAL A 220 -9.34 -14.92 1.14
CA VAL A 220 -10.49 -15.52 1.82
C VAL A 220 -10.08 -16.79 2.56
N ASP A 221 -9.35 -17.67 1.90
CA ASP A 221 -9.05 -19.03 2.39
C ASP A 221 -7.95 -19.05 3.46
N SER A 222 -6.99 -18.13 3.43
CA SER A 222 -6.02 -17.96 4.52
C SER A 222 -6.68 -17.48 5.81
N GLY A 223 -7.75 -16.69 5.70
CA GLY A 223 -8.27 -15.90 6.81
C GLY A 223 -7.44 -14.63 7.02
N TYR A 224 -7.45 -14.10 8.24
CA TYR A 224 -6.66 -12.93 8.59
C TYR A 224 -5.21 -13.32 8.83
N VAL A 225 -4.32 -12.80 7.99
CA VAL A 225 -2.87 -12.96 8.10
C VAL A 225 -2.20 -11.59 7.96
N PRO A 226 -1.14 -11.28 8.73
CA PRO A 226 -0.44 -10.01 8.62
C PRO A 226 0.43 -10.02 7.35
N TYR A 227 -0.14 -9.53 6.24
CA TYR A 227 0.49 -9.73 4.94
C TYR A 227 1.54 -8.68 4.60
N THR A 228 1.21 -7.38 4.71
CA THR A 228 2.17 -6.30 4.44
C THR A 228 2.15 -5.24 5.54
N SER A 229 3.34 -4.72 5.84
CA SER A 229 3.57 -3.71 6.87
C SER A 229 4.61 -2.68 6.45
N TYR A 230 4.53 -1.50 7.04
CA TYR A 230 5.56 -0.46 6.97
C TYR A 230 6.57 -0.66 8.06
N SER A 231 7.83 -0.57 7.69
CA SER A 231 8.95 -0.79 8.60
C SER A 231 10.08 0.21 8.34
N ALA A 232 10.84 0.50 9.39
CA ALA A 232 12.03 1.35 9.31
C ALA A 232 13.08 0.86 10.31
N LYS A 233 14.35 1.27 10.13
CA LYS A 233 15.41 0.99 11.11
C LYS A 233 15.07 1.59 12.47
N THR A 234 15.36 0.89 13.55
CA THR A 234 15.18 1.39 14.91
C THR A 234 15.84 2.75 15.09
N SER A 235 17.06 2.92 14.60
CA SER A 235 17.78 4.20 14.66
C SER A 235 17.08 5.34 13.90
N TYR A 236 16.39 5.03 12.80
CA TYR A 236 15.62 6.03 12.08
C TYR A 236 14.36 6.45 12.85
N ILE A 237 13.63 5.47 13.40
CA ILE A 237 12.44 5.70 14.23
C ILE A 237 12.78 6.57 15.44
N ASP A 238 13.84 6.22 16.17
CA ASP A 238 14.30 6.93 17.36
C ASP A 238 14.71 8.39 17.04
N LYS A 239 15.36 8.58 15.90
CA LYS A 239 15.81 9.91 15.47
C LYS A 239 14.68 10.78 14.91
N ASN A 240 13.68 10.16 14.29
CA ASN A 240 12.62 10.83 13.52
C ASN A 240 11.20 10.43 13.96
N PRO A 241 10.88 10.39 15.27
CA PRO A 241 9.59 9.90 15.76
C PRO A 241 8.41 10.72 15.23
N GLN A 242 8.62 12.01 14.97
CA GLN A 242 7.59 12.88 14.41
C GLN A 242 7.30 12.58 12.94
N ILE A 243 8.32 12.19 12.15
CA ILE A 243 8.15 11.80 10.75
C ILE A 243 7.32 10.51 10.70
N ILE A 244 7.68 9.51 11.51
CA ILE A 244 6.93 8.25 11.59
C ILE A 244 5.48 8.49 12.01
N GLN A 245 5.23 9.36 13.01
CA GLN A 245 3.86 9.68 13.41
C GLN A 245 3.07 10.36 12.29
N LYS A 246 3.62 11.36 11.63
CA LYS A 246 3.00 12.08 10.51
C LYS A 246 2.70 11.13 9.34
N PHE A 247 3.66 10.26 9.00
CA PHE A 247 3.51 9.24 7.97
C PHE A 247 2.34 8.29 8.33
N THR A 248 2.31 7.80 9.56
CA THR A 248 1.26 6.91 10.04
C THR A 248 -0.12 7.59 10.08
N ASN A 249 -0.18 8.89 10.44
CA ASN A 249 -1.44 9.64 10.40
C ASN A 249 -1.98 9.77 8.96
N ALA A 250 -1.11 10.06 8.00
CA ALA A 250 -1.51 10.14 6.58
C ALA A 250 -2.05 8.81 6.06
N LEU A 251 -1.38 7.71 6.41
CA LEU A 251 -1.86 6.37 6.07
C LEU A 251 -3.21 6.04 6.73
N GLN A 252 -3.41 6.41 8.00
CA GLN A 252 -4.69 6.17 8.70
C GLN A 252 -5.85 6.85 7.98
N LYS A 253 -5.66 8.09 7.50
CA LYS A 253 -6.67 8.77 6.66
C LYS A 253 -6.97 7.97 5.38
N GLY A 254 -5.94 7.41 4.72
CA GLY A 254 -6.11 6.53 3.56
C GLY A 254 -6.90 5.25 3.88
N MET A 255 -6.65 4.64 5.07
CA MET A 255 -7.43 3.50 5.56
C MET A 255 -8.90 3.88 5.79
N GLU A 256 -9.13 4.99 6.47
CA GLU A 256 -10.48 5.51 6.73
C GLU A 256 -11.22 5.84 5.43
N TYR A 257 -10.51 6.37 4.44
CA TYR A 257 -11.11 6.64 3.13
C TYR A 257 -11.64 5.36 2.50
N VAL A 258 -10.83 4.30 2.39
CA VAL A 258 -11.27 3.05 1.76
C VAL A 258 -12.35 2.30 2.54
N GLN A 259 -12.47 2.55 3.85
CA GLN A 259 -13.56 2.01 4.67
C GLN A 259 -14.89 2.73 4.45
N ASN A 260 -14.88 3.99 4.03
CA ASN A 260 -16.06 4.84 3.96
C ASN A 260 -16.53 5.18 2.53
N HIS A 261 -15.80 4.75 1.50
CA HIS A 261 -16.12 5.04 0.11
C HIS A 261 -16.35 3.77 -0.69
N SER A 262 -17.12 3.90 -1.77
CA SER A 262 -17.39 2.79 -2.70
C SER A 262 -16.15 2.38 -3.49
N PRO A 263 -16.09 1.15 -4.00
CA PRO A 263 -15.01 0.72 -4.89
C PRO A 263 -14.81 1.64 -6.11
N GLU A 264 -15.88 2.23 -6.63
CA GLU A 264 -15.85 3.16 -7.76
C GLU A 264 -15.16 4.47 -7.38
N GLU A 265 -15.47 5.03 -6.20
CA GLU A 265 -14.84 6.24 -5.69
C GLU A 265 -13.36 6.01 -5.40
N ILE A 266 -13.01 4.90 -4.76
CA ILE A 266 -11.62 4.50 -4.49
C ILE A 266 -10.84 4.36 -5.81
N ALA A 267 -11.43 3.65 -6.79
CA ALA A 267 -10.81 3.44 -8.10
C ALA A 267 -10.52 4.76 -8.83
N GLN A 268 -11.44 5.72 -8.75
CA GLN A 268 -11.26 7.06 -9.36
C GLN A 268 -10.08 7.81 -8.73
N VAL A 269 -9.92 7.74 -7.41
CA VAL A 269 -8.84 8.42 -6.70
C VAL A 269 -7.49 7.81 -7.08
N ILE A 270 -7.37 6.47 -7.06
CA ILE A 270 -6.08 5.81 -7.31
C ILE A 270 -5.73 5.63 -8.79
N ALA A 271 -6.65 5.90 -9.73
CA ALA A 271 -6.43 5.73 -11.17
C ALA A 271 -5.15 6.43 -11.70
N PRO A 272 -4.74 7.62 -11.24
CA PRO A 272 -3.48 8.23 -11.69
C PRO A 272 -2.24 7.37 -11.42
N GLN A 273 -2.24 6.53 -10.40
CA GLN A 273 -1.16 5.61 -10.07
C GLN A 273 -1.09 4.41 -11.03
N PHE A 274 -2.17 4.10 -11.73
CA PHE A 274 -2.33 2.91 -12.59
C PHE A 274 -2.72 3.29 -14.03
N ALA A 275 -2.02 4.24 -14.62
CA ALA A 275 -2.34 4.82 -15.93
C ALA A 275 -2.44 3.80 -17.08
N GLU A 276 -1.79 2.64 -16.95
CA GLU A 276 -1.81 1.55 -17.93
C GLU A 276 -3.06 0.65 -17.79
N THR A 277 -3.87 0.84 -16.73
CA THR A 277 -5.05 0.00 -16.43
C THR A 277 -6.32 0.83 -16.58
N ASP A 278 -7.29 0.33 -17.32
CA ASP A 278 -8.57 1.01 -17.47
C ASP A 278 -9.37 1.06 -16.15
N LEU A 279 -10.20 2.10 -16.00
CA LEU A 279 -10.91 2.37 -14.75
C LEU A 279 -11.86 1.23 -14.35
N ASP A 280 -12.49 0.55 -15.32
CA ASP A 280 -13.37 -0.59 -15.03
C ASP A 280 -12.60 -1.76 -14.43
N THR A 281 -11.38 -1.99 -14.92
CA THR A 281 -10.45 -3.00 -14.36
C THR A 281 -10.03 -2.61 -12.94
N ILE A 282 -9.61 -1.36 -12.72
CA ILE A 282 -9.26 -0.87 -11.39
C ILE A 282 -10.43 -1.04 -10.43
N THR A 283 -11.65 -0.65 -10.85
CA THR A 283 -12.87 -0.79 -10.04
C THR A 283 -13.16 -2.25 -9.68
N THR A 284 -13.02 -3.16 -10.65
CA THR A 284 -13.21 -4.60 -10.42
C THR A 284 -12.22 -5.13 -9.38
N ILE A 285 -10.96 -4.74 -9.47
CA ILE A 285 -9.91 -5.16 -8.55
C ILE A 285 -10.12 -4.58 -7.15
N VAL A 286 -10.41 -3.28 -7.05
CA VAL A 286 -10.73 -2.62 -5.77
C VAL A 286 -11.91 -3.31 -5.10
N LYS A 287 -12.96 -3.62 -5.88
CA LYS A 287 -14.13 -4.35 -5.38
C LYS A 287 -13.76 -5.72 -4.83
N ARG A 288 -12.91 -6.50 -5.50
CA ARG A 288 -12.43 -7.81 -5.01
C ARG A 288 -11.71 -7.69 -3.67
N TYR A 289 -10.80 -6.72 -3.55
CA TYR A 289 -10.06 -6.49 -2.31
C TYR A 289 -10.94 -5.95 -1.18
N HIS A 290 -11.91 -5.11 -1.50
CA HIS A 290 -12.90 -4.61 -0.55
C HIS A 290 -13.81 -5.74 -0.05
N ASP A 291 -14.39 -6.53 -0.96
CA ASP A 291 -15.32 -7.61 -0.63
C ASP A 291 -14.67 -8.72 0.21
N GLN A 292 -13.37 -8.96 0.06
CA GLN A 292 -12.64 -9.92 0.88
C GLN A 292 -12.08 -9.32 2.18
N ASP A 293 -12.38 -8.05 2.51
CA ASP A 293 -11.91 -7.38 3.72
C ASP A 293 -10.37 -7.36 3.84
N THR A 294 -9.73 -6.94 2.74
CA THR A 294 -8.26 -6.93 2.63
C THR A 294 -7.61 -5.92 3.56
N TRP A 295 -8.21 -4.75 3.70
CA TRP A 295 -7.63 -3.62 4.43
C TRP A 295 -8.21 -3.53 5.83
N LYS A 296 -7.32 -3.36 6.81
CA LYS A 296 -7.72 -3.14 8.20
C LYS A 296 -8.48 -1.81 8.35
N SER A 297 -9.23 -1.69 9.43
CA SER A 297 -9.80 -0.40 9.85
C SER A 297 -8.77 0.54 10.49
N ASP A 298 -7.67 -0.03 10.97
CA ASP A 298 -6.54 0.66 11.59
C ASP A 298 -5.21 0.07 11.14
N LEU A 299 -4.11 0.70 11.52
CA LEU A 299 -2.76 0.28 11.16
C LEU A 299 -2.04 -0.53 12.27
N ILE A 300 -2.77 -0.95 13.32
CA ILE A 300 -2.17 -1.63 14.47
C ILE A 300 -1.77 -3.06 14.08
N PHE A 301 -0.50 -3.38 14.21
CA PHE A 301 0.00 -4.74 14.01
C PHE A 301 -0.07 -5.50 15.34
N GLU A 302 -1.14 -6.26 15.53
CA GLU A 302 -1.41 -6.96 16.78
C GLU A 302 -0.46 -8.14 17.02
N LYS A 303 -0.26 -8.48 18.30
CA LYS A 303 0.67 -9.55 18.71
C LYS A 303 0.23 -10.90 18.18
N GLU A 304 -1.05 -11.19 18.22
CA GLU A 304 -1.63 -12.44 17.72
C GLU A 304 -1.39 -12.61 16.21
N SER A 305 -1.41 -11.50 15.46
CA SER A 305 -1.07 -11.51 14.04
C SER A 305 0.41 -11.83 13.80
N PHE A 306 1.29 -11.30 14.64
CA PHE A 306 2.72 -11.60 14.53
C PHE A 306 3.03 -13.07 14.90
N GLU A 307 2.37 -13.59 15.94
CA GLU A 307 2.49 -15.01 16.32
C GLU A 307 2.00 -15.93 15.19
N LEU A 308 0.88 -15.59 14.53
CA LEU A 308 0.40 -16.32 13.36
C LEU A 308 1.40 -16.26 12.18
N LEU A 309 2.04 -15.10 11.97
CA LEU A 309 3.10 -15.00 10.96
C LEU A 309 4.23 -16.00 11.25
N GLU A 310 4.67 -16.09 12.50
CA GLU A 310 5.71 -17.04 12.89
C GLU A 310 5.25 -18.49 12.73
N ASP A 311 3.98 -18.80 13.02
CA ASP A 311 3.42 -20.14 12.77
C ASP A 311 3.50 -20.49 11.27
N ILE A 312 3.14 -19.56 10.38
CA ILE A 312 3.22 -19.76 8.92
C ILE A 312 4.68 -20.00 8.48
N LEU A 313 5.61 -19.21 9.01
CA LEU A 313 7.05 -19.38 8.70
C LEU A 313 7.61 -20.72 9.23
N GLU A 314 7.20 -21.16 10.43
CA GLU A 314 7.60 -22.46 10.98
C GLU A 314 7.08 -23.60 10.11
N GLU A 315 5.79 -23.55 9.72
CA GLU A 315 5.18 -24.54 8.85
C GLU A 315 5.81 -24.61 7.46
N ALA A 316 6.28 -23.48 6.94
CA ALA A 316 7.01 -23.39 5.68
C ALA A 316 8.47 -23.87 5.81
N GLY A 317 8.99 -24.03 7.05
CA GLY A 317 10.38 -24.39 7.33
C GLY A 317 11.36 -23.22 7.12
N GLU A 318 10.86 -21.99 7.14
CA GLU A 318 11.63 -20.75 6.91
C GLU A 318 11.99 -20.03 8.21
N LEU A 319 11.44 -20.42 9.37
CA LEU A 319 11.76 -19.84 10.67
C LEU A 319 12.86 -20.65 11.38
N LYS A 320 13.98 -20.02 11.72
CA LYS A 320 15.07 -20.63 12.48
C LYS A 320 14.74 -20.74 13.97
N GLU A 321 14.24 -19.65 14.54
CA GLU A 321 13.74 -19.54 15.92
C GLU A 321 12.76 -18.39 16.01
N ARG A 322 11.82 -18.43 16.97
CA ARG A 322 10.85 -17.36 17.17
C ARG A 322 11.50 -16.10 17.72
N VAL A 323 11.00 -14.96 17.29
CA VAL A 323 11.46 -13.64 17.70
C VAL A 323 10.41 -13.00 18.61
N GLU A 324 10.83 -12.39 19.70
CA GLU A 324 9.86 -11.68 20.54
C GLU A 324 9.21 -10.51 19.80
N TYR A 325 7.89 -10.46 19.77
CA TYR A 325 7.08 -9.41 19.14
C TYR A 325 7.62 -7.99 19.38
N LYS A 326 7.97 -7.65 20.64
CA LYS A 326 8.47 -6.32 21.02
C LYS A 326 9.79 -5.92 20.36
N ASN A 327 10.54 -6.89 19.80
CA ASN A 327 11.81 -6.62 19.14
C ASN A 327 11.60 -6.15 17.68
N LEU A 328 10.46 -6.49 17.07
CA LEU A 328 10.19 -6.23 15.66
C LEU A 328 8.87 -5.51 15.37
N VAL A 329 8.10 -5.16 16.40
CA VAL A 329 6.84 -4.41 16.24
C VAL A 329 6.73 -3.29 17.25
N ASN A 330 6.44 -2.08 16.75
CA ASN A 330 6.14 -0.89 17.54
C ASN A 330 4.77 -0.33 17.11
N THR A 331 3.74 -0.50 17.94
CA THR A 331 2.37 -0.06 17.65
C THR A 331 2.05 1.35 18.13
N GLU A 332 2.99 2.04 18.77
CA GLU A 332 2.73 3.34 19.40
C GLU A 332 2.18 4.37 18.40
N TYR A 333 2.77 4.42 17.21
CA TYR A 333 2.41 5.39 16.18
C TYR A 333 1.03 5.09 15.57
N ALA A 334 0.73 3.82 15.32
CA ALA A 334 -0.55 3.38 14.80
C ALA A 334 -1.69 3.64 15.82
N ARG A 335 -1.48 3.35 17.10
CA ARG A 335 -2.46 3.64 18.16
C ARG A 335 -2.75 5.13 18.27
N LYS A 336 -1.72 5.98 18.24
CA LYS A 336 -1.90 7.45 18.25
C LYS A 336 -2.61 7.99 17.00
N ALA A 337 -2.45 7.35 15.84
CA ALA A 337 -3.11 7.76 14.61
C ALA A 337 -4.63 7.50 14.67
N VAL A 338 -5.07 6.41 15.29
CA VAL A 338 -6.49 6.08 15.48
C VAL A 338 -7.19 7.02 16.49
N GLU A 339 -6.44 7.58 17.46
CA GLU A 339 -6.98 8.49 18.47
C GLU A 339 -7.16 9.94 17.96
N LYS A 340 -6.64 10.27 16.75
CA LYS A 340 -6.62 11.62 16.19
C LYS A 340 -7.86 11.90 15.34
#